data_f5717032a59c0fbbaeb9eb2b817ff0dd
#
_entry.id   f5717032a59c0fbbaeb9eb2b817ff0dd
#
_cell.length_a   1.000
_cell.length_b   1.000
_cell.length_c   1.000
_cell.angle_alpha   90.00
_cell.angle_beta   90.00
_cell.angle_gamma   90.00
#
_symmetry.space_group_name_H-M   'P 1'
#
loop_
_entity.id
_entity.type
_entity.pdbx_description
1 polymer ?
#
loop_
_entity_poly.entity_id
_entity_poly.type
_entity_poly.pdbx_seq_one_letter_code
_entity_poly.pdbx_strand_id
1 'polypeptide(L)'
;MIVDIGNFSLILSLVLAVYIACSLFVGRALNVNVLIASGRSALYAVPFLVAIATFALVYAFVNNDFSVKYVAENSNLEMPRIYTWVAFYAGNAGSLLFICLVFSILAIVVSNHVFKRVPLIGPYSVGVMIIILAFFLAVTAFLGEPFERLANVPLNGEGINPLLVHFGMFVHPPMQMAGLISVCIPFSLGIGAMLAGKYGIDTWIDVGRFWGMLSWCVLTIGLILGSWWAYTILGWGGYWAWDPVENSALMPWLVLTAFIHSIIVQKRRGMFRMWNIILVILAFTLAELGMFINRGGPVPSVHSFAQSTMGWVFLSFMVCTMVVSLMIFVWRVRIFSSDRNLESVICRESAFLAQNVLFVIVAMVTLWGTLYPVFANVASDVELTVGKPFFDVVNGPLLLLIVMLMSVGPVLPWRKATASQAFRLLIYPFIASLILIMILVLLGITQLPAVIGIWTCFMAVFTISQEWIKGSFARHRRGESYPVAIIKILNSNRTRYGGYIVHLGIAMLAIGAIGSSFYDVQKDFVLTPGESADIGNYEFKYLNIKETNFGDRIEQSAEFQVYKNQSDL
;
A
#
# COMPACT_ATOMS: atom_id res chain seq x y z
N MET A 1 13.53 -28.45 -21.33
CA MET A 1 13.98 -27.39 -22.26
C MET A 1 13.37 -26.02 -21.95
N ILE A 2 12.02 -25.79 -21.98
CA ILE A 2 11.43 -24.47 -21.71
C ILE A 2 11.76 -23.98 -20.28
N VAL A 3 11.63 -24.84 -19.28
CA VAL A 3 11.98 -24.58 -17.88
C VAL A 3 13.46 -24.18 -17.73
N ASP A 4 14.37 -24.84 -18.45
CA ASP A 4 15.81 -24.54 -18.40
C ASP A 4 16.12 -23.18 -19.05
N ILE A 5 15.39 -22.81 -20.13
CA ILE A 5 15.45 -21.47 -20.72
C ILE A 5 14.96 -20.42 -19.73
N GLY A 6 13.88 -20.71 -18.98
CA GLY A 6 13.37 -19.85 -17.92
C GLY A 6 14.41 -19.57 -16.84
N ASN A 7 15.04 -20.62 -16.31
CA ASN A 7 16.08 -20.52 -15.29
C ASN A 7 17.31 -19.74 -15.80
N PHE A 8 17.80 -20.08 -17.01
CA PHE A 8 18.90 -19.35 -17.63
C PHE A 8 18.59 -17.85 -17.80
N SER A 9 17.38 -17.53 -18.28
CA SER A 9 16.95 -16.15 -18.47
C SER A 9 16.88 -15.38 -17.15
N LEU A 10 16.44 -16.02 -16.07
CA LEU A 10 16.41 -15.42 -14.73
C LEU A 10 17.83 -15.11 -14.24
N ILE A 11 18.77 -16.04 -14.34
CA ILE A 11 20.18 -15.85 -13.95
C ILE A 11 20.83 -14.76 -14.82
N LEU A 12 20.60 -14.77 -16.14
CA LEU A 12 21.15 -13.76 -17.03
C LEU A 12 20.60 -12.36 -16.72
N SER A 13 19.32 -12.25 -16.31
CA SER A 13 18.74 -10.99 -15.89
C SER A 13 19.41 -10.42 -14.64
N LEU A 14 19.79 -11.27 -13.68
CA LEU A 14 20.57 -10.89 -12.50
C LEU A 14 21.96 -10.37 -12.89
N VAL A 15 22.69 -11.07 -13.76
CA VAL A 15 24.02 -10.64 -14.22
C VAL A 15 23.93 -9.29 -14.90
N LEU A 16 22.91 -9.08 -15.76
CA LEU A 16 22.68 -7.80 -16.40
C LEU A 16 22.31 -6.69 -15.40
N ALA A 17 21.50 -6.98 -14.39
CA ALA A 17 21.16 -6.00 -13.35
C ALA A 17 22.41 -5.54 -12.60
N VAL A 18 23.29 -6.43 -12.22
CA VAL A 18 24.59 -6.09 -11.60
C VAL A 18 25.44 -5.24 -12.55
N TYR A 19 25.56 -5.64 -13.83
CA TYR A 19 26.27 -4.85 -14.84
C TYR A 19 25.71 -3.43 -14.97
N ILE A 20 24.38 -3.28 -15.03
CA ILE A 20 23.71 -1.98 -15.16
C ILE A 20 24.01 -1.10 -13.94
N ALA A 21 23.88 -1.63 -12.74
CA ALA A 21 24.16 -0.90 -11.51
C ALA A 21 25.63 -0.40 -11.51
N CYS A 22 26.58 -1.28 -11.76
CA CYS A 22 27.99 -0.94 -11.86
C CYS A 22 28.25 0.14 -12.93
N SER A 23 27.69 -0.04 -14.13
CA SER A 23 27.88 0.89 -15.25
C SER A 23 27.33 2.29 -14.94
N LEU A 24 26.17 2.39 -14.28
CA LEU A 24 25.57 3.67 -13.90
C LEU A 24 26.37 4.39 -12.80
N PHE A 25 26.77 3.68 -11.74
CA PHE A 25 27.55 4.27 -10.65
C PHE A 25 28.96 4.65 -11.08
N VAL A 26 29.70 3.73 -11.71
CA VAL A 26 31.07 3.97 -12.19
C VAL A 26 31.07 5.04 -13.30
N GLY A 27 30.15 4.93 -14.25
CA GLY A 27 30.00 5.91 -15.33
C GLY A 27 29.72 7.31 -14.81
N ARG A 28 28.92 7.44 -13.75
CA ARG A 28 28.64 8.74 -13.12
C ARG A 28 29.80 9.23 -12.27
N ALA A 29 30.45 8.36 -11.50
CA ALA A 29 31.60 8.72 -10.66
C ALA A 29 32.80 9.19 -11.48
N LEU A 30 33.09 8.51 -12.60
CA LEU A 30 34.20 8.82 -13.51
C LEU A 30 33.81 9.79 -14.64
N ASN A 31 32.56 10.25 -14.70
CA ASN A 31 32.01 11.07 -15.78
C ASN A 31 32.15 10.43 -17.19
N VAL A 32 32.03 9.10 -17.28
CA VAL A 32 32.10 8.33 -18.53
C VAL A 32 30.69 8.10 -19.09
N ASN A 33 30.24 8.97 -19.99
CA ASN A 33 28.89 8.92 -20.56
C ASN A 33 28.61 7.62 -21.35
N VAL A 34 29.62 7.00 -21.95
CA VAL A 34 29.48 5.74 -22.68
C VAL A 34 29.04 4.61 -21.74
N LEU A 35 29.57 4.53 -20.53
CA LEU A 35 29.14 3.54 -19.54
C LEU A 35 27.69 3.77 -19.11
N ILE A 36 27.30 5.04 -18.86
CA ILE A 36 25.92 5.38 -18.52
C ILE A 36 24.97 4.97 -19.67
N ALA A 37 25.34 5.26 -20.93
CA ALA A 37 24.54 4.90 -22.08
C ALA A 37 24.45 3.37 -22.25
N SER A 38 25.55 2.64 -22.06
CA SER A 38 25.58 1.18 -22.11
C SER A 38 24.67 0.55 -21.05
N GLY A 39 24.77 1.00 -19.78
CA GLY A 39 23.89 0.54 -18.70
C GLY A 39 22.40 0.81 -19.00
N ARG A 40 22.08 2.00 -19.53
CA ARG A 40 20.71 2.31 -19.96
C ARG A 40 20.20 1.42 -21.09
N SER A 41 21.04 1.08 -22.06
CA SER A 41 20.68 0.19 -23.17
C SER A 41 20.46 -1.24 -22.66
N ALA A 42 21.34 -1.74 -21.79
CA ALA A 42 21.22 -3.06 -21.17
C ALA A 42 19.94 -3.20 -20.34
N LEU A 43 19.43 -2.11 -19.75
CA LEU A 43 18.21 -2.12 -18.94
C LEU A 43 16.99 -2.65 -19.71
N TYR A 44 16.91 -2.42 -21.01
CA TYR A 44 15.79 -2.93 -21.83
C TYR A 44 15.77 -4.46 -21.98
N ALA A 45 16.92 -5.13 -21.83
CA ALA A 45 16.99 -6.57 -21.90
C ALA A 45 16.44 -7.27 -20.64
N VAL A 46 16.54 -6.62 -19.46
CA VAL A 46 16.13 -7.24 -18.19
C VAL A 46 14.66 -7.65 -18.17
N PRO A 47 13.67 -6.78 -18.43
CA PRO A 47 12.27 -7.21 -18.41
C PRO A 47 11.93 -8.21 -19.52
N PHE A 48 12.63 -8.18 -20.64
CA PHE A 48 12.46 -9.19 -21.68
C PHE A 48 12.90 -10.58 -21.18
N LEU A 49 14.04 -10.68 -20.51
CA LEU A 49 14.52 -11.94 -19.93
C LEU A 49 13.63 -12.43 -18.79
N VAL A 50 13.22 -11.52 -17.89
CA VAL A 50 12.29 -11.86 -16.79
C VAL A 50 10.93 -12.28 -17.35
N ALA A 51 10.46 -11.68 -18.44
CA ALA A 51 9.24 -12.10 -19.13
C ALA A 51 9.37 -13.51 -19.72
N ILE A 52 10.52 -13.87 -20.30
CA ILE A 52 10.79 -15.24 -20.76
C ILE A 52 10.74 -16.23 -19.58
N ALA A 53 11.38 -15.88 -18.46
CA ALA A 53 11.33 -16.71 -17.23
C ALA A 53 9.90 -16.87 -16.71
N THR A 54 9.13 -15.78 -16.65
CA THR A 54 7.72 -15.80 -16.23
C THR A 54 6.88 -16.66 -17.18
N PHE A 55 7.05 -16.48 -18.49
CA PHE A 55 6.36 -17.29 -19.49
C PHE A 55 6.70 -18.78 -19.35
N ALA A 56 7.97 -19.12 -19.13
CA ALA A 56 8.39 -20.51 -18.95
C ALA A 56 7.71 -21.17 -17.74
N LEU A 57 7.59 -20.43 -16.62
CA LEU A 57 6.91 -20.94 -15.43
C LEU A 57 5.39 -21.08 -15.67
N VAL A 58 4.74 -20.05 -16.23
CA VAL A 58 3.31 -20.11 -16.58
C VAL A 58 3.02 -21.24 -17.57
N TYR A 59 3.90 -21.45 -18.54
CA TYR A 59 3.79 -22.57 -19.47
C TYR A 59 3.84 -23.93 -18.75
N ALA A 60 4.73 -24.09 -17.77
CA ALA A 60 4.79 -25.30 -16.95
C ALA A 60 3.49 -25.54 -16.15
N PHE A 61 2.90 -24.48 -15.58
CA PHE A 61 1.60 -24.54 -14.90
C PHE A 61 0.46 -24.95 -15.83
N VAL A 62 0.34 -24.31 -16.99
CA VAL A 62 -0.75 -24.58 -17.95
C VAL A 62 -0.66 -25.99 -18.52
N ASN A 63 0.54 -26.57 -18.63
CA ASN A 63 0.75 -27.94 -19.12
C ASN A 63 0.84 -28.97 -17.98
N ASN A 64 0.61 -28.60 -16.72
CA ASN A 64 0.72 -29.48 -15.56
C ASN A 64 2.07 -30.23 -15.51
N ASP A 65 3.17 -29.50 -15.77
CA ASP A 65 4.53 -30.08 -15.72
C ASP A 65 4.96 -30.28 -14.26
N PHE A 66 4.44 -31.33 -13.64
CA PHE A 66 4.75 -31.71 -12.24
C PHE A 66 6.20 -32.16 -12.04
N SER A 67 7.04 -32.19 -13.08
CA SER A 67 8.48 -32.32 -12.91
C SER A 67 9.12 -31.09 -12.28
N VAL A 68 8.43 -29.93 -12.36
CA VAL A 68 8.80 -28.70 -11.67
C VAL A 68 8.15 -28.70 -10.29
N LYS A 69 8.98 -28.69 -9.23
CA LYS A 69 8.55 -28.75 -7.82
C LYS A 69 7.47 -27.71 -7.51
N TYR A 70 7.70 -26.47 -7.88
CA TYR A 70 6.79 -25.37 -7.61
C TYR A 70 5.41 -25.56 -8.29
N VAL A 71 5.37 -26.17 -9.47
CA VAL A 71 4.11 -26.52 -10.16
C VAL A 71 3.39 -27.63 -9.43
N ALA A 72 4.10 -28.68 -8.99
CA ALA A 72 3.52 -29.79 -8.25
C ALA A 72 2.94 -29.36 -6.89
N GLU A 73 3.58 -28.41 -6.21
CA GLU A 73 3.12 -27.88 -4.90
C GLU A 73 1.94 -26.89 -5.03
N ASN A 74 1.73 -26.26 -6.18
CA ASN A 74 0.78 -25.14 -6.33
C ASN A 74 -0.24 -25.34 -7.47
N SER A 75 -0.37 -26.51 -8.04
CA SER A 75 -1.44 -26.85 -9.00
C SER A 75 -1.78 -28.33 -8.95
N ASN A 76 -2.94 -28.72 -9.51
CA ASN A 76 -3.34 -30.10 -9.70
C ASN A 76 -4.22 -30.22 -10.95
N LEU A 77 -4.60 -31.46 -11.31
CA LEU A 77 -5.37 -31.76 -12.52
C LEU A 77 -6.84 -31.31 -12.41
N GLU A 78 -7.37 -31.24 -11.20
CA GLU A 78 -8.76 -30.90 -10.89
C GLU A 78 -9.00 -29.39 -10.83
N MET A 79 -7.95 -28.59 -10.65
CA MET A 79 -8.03 -27.13 -10.52
C MET A 79 -8.63 -26.49 -11.78
N PRO A 80 -9.60 -25.57 -11.65
CA PRO A 80 -10.17 -24.87 -12.78
C PRO A 80 -9.09 -24.14 -13.60
N ARG A 81 -9.04 -24.39 -14.91
CA ARG A 81 -7.98 -23.90 -15.81
C ARG A 81 -7.73 -22.38 -15.73
N ILE A 82 -8.75 -21.58 -15.41
CA ILE A 82 -8.57 -20.13 -15.27
C ILE A 82 -7.66 -19.78 -14.08
N TYR A 83 -7.61 -20.61 -13.04
CA TYR A 83 -6.77 -20.38 -11.87
C TYR A 83 -5.34 -20.87 -12.05
N THR A 84 -5.02 -21.76 -13.00
CA THR A 84 -3.64 -22.12 -13.31
C THR A 84 -2.79 -20.92 -13.73
N TRP A 85 -3.40 -19.92 -14.38
CA TRP A 85 -2.72 -18.68 -14.75
C TRP A 85 -2.26 -17.86 -13.56
N VAL A 86 -3.01 -17.88 -12.48
CA VAL A 86 -2.72 -17.07 -11.28
C VAL A 86 -2.03 -17.90 -10.20
N ALA A 87 -2.10 -19.22 -10.29
CA ALA A 87 -1.41 -20.13 -9.37
C ALA A 87 0.11 -19.92 -9.37
N PHE A 88 0.69 -19.44 -10.48
CA PHE A 88 2.12 -19.20 -10.54
C PHE A 88 2.61 -18.17 -9.51
N TYR A 89 1.78 -17.24 -9.02
CA TYR A 89 2.16 -16.32 -7.96
C TYR A 89 1.49 -16.64 -6.60
N ALA A 90 0.84 -17.80 -6.46
CA ALA A 90 0.21 -18.21 -5.20
C ALA A 90 1.21 -18.53 -4.09
N GLY A 91 2.44 -18.91 -4.42
CA GLY A 91 3.50 -19.22 -3.47
C GLY A 91 4.70 -18.26 -3.56
N ASN A 92 5.73 -18.56 -2.75
CA ASN A 92 6.90 -17.70 -2.61
C ASN A 92 7.67 -17.47 -3.92
N ALA A 93 8.04 -18.55 -4.61
CA ALA A 93 8.93 -18.49 -5.79
C ALA A 93 8.31 -17.69 -6.94
N GLY A 94 7.08 -18.01 -7.30
CA GLY A 94 6.42 -17.35 -8.44
C GLY A 94 5.98 -15.94 -8.14
N SER A 95 5.57 -15.62 -6.91
CA SER A 95 5.25 -14.23 -6.53
C SER A 95 6.49 -13.33 -6.54
N LEU A 96 7.67 -13.85 -6.17
CA LEU A 96 8.94 -13.12 -6.34
C LEU A 96 9.28 -12.90 -7.82
N LEU A 97 9.06 -13.91 -8.67
CA LEU A 97 9.26 -13.77 -10.12
C LEU A 97 8.30 -12.71 -10.71
N PHE A 98 7.04 -12.70 -10.25
CA PHE A 98 6.07 -11.66 -10.63
C PHE A 98 6.52 -10.26 -10.20
N ILE A 99 7.02 -10.12 -8.97
CA ILE A 99 7.59 -8.85 -8.47
C ILE A 99 8.77 -8.42 -9.34
N CYS A 100 9.69 -9.34 -9.70
CA CYS A 100 10.81 -9.04 -10.60
C CYS A 100 10.33 -8.56 -11.97
N LEU A 101 9.28 -9.17 -12.52
CA LEU A 101 8.70 -8.76 -13.80
C LEU A 101 8.14 -7.33 -13.73
N VAL A 102 7.26 -7.07 -12.78
CA VAL A 102 6.66 -5.74 -12.58
C VAL A 102 7.74 -4.69 -12.32
N PHE A 103 8.69 -5.00 -11.44
CA PHE A 103 9.76 -4.09 -11.08
C PHE A 103 10.67 -3.77 -12.25
N SER A 104 11.05 -4.76 -13.07
CA SER A 104 11.90 -4.53 -14.25
C SER A 104 11.21 -3.66 -15.31
N ILE A 105 9.89 -3.82 -15.50
CA ILE A 105 9.09 -2.95 -16.38
C ILE A 105 9.04 -1.53 -15.82
N LEU A 106 8.75 -1.37 -14.52
CA LEU A 106 8.76 -0.05 -13.85
C LEU A 106 10.14 0.61 -13.96
N ALA A 107 11.22 -0.16 -13.85
CA ALA A 107 12.59 0.35 -13.95
C ALA A 107 12.85 1.04 -15.30
N ILE A 108 12.38 0.48 -16.42
CA ILE A 108 12.48 1.13 -17.75
C ILE A 108 11.67 2.42 -17.79
N VAL A 109 10.40 2.37 -17.36
CA VAL A 109 9.50 3.53 -17.43
C VAL A 109 10.04 4.68 -16.57
N VAL A 110 10.49 4.36 -15.35
CA VAL A 110 11.13 5.31 -14.43
C VAL A 110 12.42 5.85 -15.02
N SER A 111 13.30 4.98 -15.53
CA SER A 111 14.58 5.38 -16.13
C SER A 111 14.37 6.41 -17.24
N ASN A 112 13.47 6.12 -18.19
CA ASN A 112 13.17 7.03 -19.29
C ASN A 112 12.65 8.39 -18.82
N HIS A 113 11.80 8.41 -17.80
CA HIS A 113 11.28 9.64 -17.22
C HIS A 113 12.37 10.43 -16.48
N VAL A 114 13.14 9.75 -15.63
CA VAL A 114 14.18 10.35 -14.77
C VAL A 114 15.33 10.91 -15.61
N PHE A 115 15.88 10.16 -16.56
CA PHE A 115 16.94 10.65 -17.44
C PHE A 115 16.53 11.84 -18.30
N LYS A 116 15.25 11.92 -18.69
CA LYS A 116 14.70 13.06 -19.43
C LYS A 116 14.52 14.31 -18.56
N ARG A 117 14.10 14.15 -17.30
CA ARG A 117 13.70 15.27 -16.43
C ARG A 117 14.82 15.72 -15.50
N VAL A 118 15.62 14.80 -15.01
CA VAL A 118 16.64 15.04 -13.96
C VAL A 118 17.92 14.25 -14.25
N PRO A 119 18.60 14.52 -15.39
CA PRO A 119 19.71 13.70 -15.88
C PRO A 119 20.88 13.61 -14.90
N LEU A 120 21.10 14.60 -14.05
CA LEU A 120 22.21 14.62 -13.09
C LEU A 120 22.03 13.63 -11.93
N ILE A 121 20.79 13.39 -11.50
CA ILE A 121 20.50 12.42 -10.46
C ILE A 121 20.11 11.05 -11.03
N GLY A 122 19.78 10.99 -12.32
CA GLY A 122 19.32 9.81 -13.04
C GLY A 122 20.17 8.58 -12.83
N PRO A 123 21.47 8.62 -13.08
CA PRO A 123 22.36 7.46 -12.92
C PRO A 123 22.34 6.90 -11.49
N TYR A 124 22.37 7.76 -10.47
CA TYR A 124 22.31 7.33 -9.08
C TYR A 124 20.95 6.73 -8.71
N SER A 125 19.85 7.42 -9.08
CA SER A 125 18.49 6.95 -8.74
C SER A 125 18.17 5.61 -9.40
N VAL A 126 18.44 5.49 -10.70
CA VAL A 126 18.22 4.24 -11.43
C VAL A 126 19.19 3.17 -10.93
N GLY A 127 20.45 3.51 -10.64
CA GLY A 127 21.43 2.59 -10.07
C GLY A 127 20.97 1.99 -8.75
N VAL A 128 20.46 2.80 -7.81
CA VAL A 128 19.88 2.32 -6.53
C VAL A 128 18.68 1.39 -6.80
N MET A 129 17.79 1.77 -7.69
CA MET A 129 16.63 0.96 -8.06
C MET A 129 17.04 -0.40 -8.64
N ILE A 130 18.09 -0.44 -9.46
CA ILE A 130 18.59 -1.68 -10.07
C ILE A 130 19.33 -2.56 -9.06
N ILE A 131 19.99 -2.00 -8.04
CA ILE A 131 20.57 -2.78 -6.92
C ILE A 131 19.43 -3.52 -6.18
N ILE A 132 18.32 -2.83 -5.91
CA ILE A 132 17.14 -3.46 -5.28
C ILE A 132 16.58 -4.56 -6.18
N LEU A 133 16.43 -4.31 -7.48
CA LEU A 133 15.99 -5.33 -8.44
C LEU A 133 16.95 -6.54 -8.47
N ALA A 134 18.26 -6.31 -8.46
CA ALA A 134 19.26 -7.38 -8.43
C ALA A 134 19.12 -8.25 -7.17
N PHE A 135 18.83 -7.65 -6.01
CA PHE A 135 18.52 -8.41 -4.80
C PHE A 135 17.29 -9.31 -4.98
N PHE A 136 16.18 -8.78 -5.49
CA PHE A 136 14.98 -9.60 -5.76
C PHE A 136 15.24 -10.71 -6.77
N LEU A 137 15.98 -10.43 -7.84
CA LEU A 137 16.38 -11.45 -8.83
C LEU A 137 17.26 -12.53 -8.20
N ALA A 138 18.20 -12.16 -7.33
CA ALA A 138 19.07 -13.12 -6.63
C ALA A 138 18.26 -14.01 -5.66
N VAL A 139 17.36 -13.41 -4.85
CA VAL A 139 16.48 -14.17 -3.96
C VAL A 139 15.55 -15.10 -4.76
N THR A 140 15.02 -14.64 -5.89
CA THR A 140 14.17 -15.48 -6.76
C THR A 140 14.96 -16.64 -7.35
N ALA A 141 16.18 -16.40 -7.82
CA ALA A 141 16.99 -17.42 -8.51
C ALA A 141 17.58 -18.47 -7.57
N PHE A 142 18.00 -18.07 -6.34
CA PHE A 142 18.80 -18.94 -5.45
C PHE A 142 18.09 -19.39 -4.18
N LEU A 143 16.96 -18.76 -3.83
CA LEU A 143 16.18 -19.13 -2.65
C LEU A 143 14.74 -19.48 -3.01
N GLY A 144 14.17 -18.79 -3.99
CA GLY A 144 12.84 -19.10 -4.52
C GLY A 144 12.82 -20.32 -5.42
N GLU A 145 13.84 -20.48 -6.23
CA GLU A 145 14.09 -21.62 -7.12
C GLU A 145 12.85 -22.05 -7.92
N PRO A 146 12.18 -21.13 -8.67
CA PRO A 146 10.91 -21.42 -9.34
C PRO A 146 11.00 -22.53 -10.38
N PHE A 147 12.21 -22.94 -10.76
CA PHE A 147 12.52 -23.94 -11.78
C PHE A 147 13.19 -25.21 -11.22
N GLU A 148 13.19 -25.39 -9.88
CA GLU A 148 13.67 -26.61 -9.23
C GLU A 148 12.90 -27.83 -9.75
N ARG A 149 13.61 -28.92 -10.07
CA ARG A 149 13.01 -30.16 -10.57
C ARG A 149 12.95 -31.23 -9.49
N LEU A 150 11.84 -31.96 -9.47
CA LEU A 150 11.68 -33.13 -8.63
C LEU A 150 12.40 -34.35 -9.23
N ALA A 151 13.09 -35.10 -8.38
CA ALA A 151 13.67 -36.39 -8.77
C ALA A 151 12.56 -37.46 -9.01
N ASN A 152 11.52 -37.43 -8.20
CA ASN A 152 10.34 -38.30 -8.33
C ASN A 152 9.15 -37.42 -8.72
N VAL A 153 8.67 -37.58 -9.95
CA VAL A 153 7.55 -36.77 -10.47
C VAL A 153 6.24 -37.39 -10.00
N PRO A 154 5.39 -36.65 -9.27
CA PRO A 154 4.09 -37.16 -8.86
C PRO A 154 3.14 -37.23 -10.05
N LEU A 155 2.15 -38.14 -9.98
CA LEU A 155 1.09 -38.27 -11.01
C LEU A 155 0.12 -37.07 -11.00
N ASN A 156 -0.07 -36.43 -9.86
CA ASN A 156 -0.87 -35.24 -9.67
C ASN A 156 -0.19 -34.30 -8.66
N GLY A 157 -0.49 -33.02 -8.72
CA GLY A 157 0.03 -32.05 -7.76
C GLY A 157 -0.88 -31.84 -6.56
N GLU A 158 -0.43 -31.02 -5.59
CA GLU A 158 -1.12 -30.75 -4.32
C GLU A 158 -2.27 -29.74 -4.49
N GLY A 159 -2.18 -28.84 -5.49
CA GLY A 159 -3.12 -27.74 -5.69
C GLY A 159 -2.79 -26.48 -4.89
N ILE A 160 -3.65 -25.47 -4.99
CA ILE A 160 -3.55 -24.25 -4.21
C ILE A 160 -4.53 -24.29 -3.02
N ASN A 161 -4.26 -23.45 -2.01
CA ASN A 161 -5.23 -23.25 -0.94
C ASN A 161 -6.61 -22.88 -1.53
N PRO A 162 -7.69 -23.59 -1.18
CA PRO A 162 -9.03 -23.34 -1.72
C PRO A 162 -9.54 -21.91 -1.56
N LEU A 163 -9.11 -21.18 -0.52
CA LEU A 163 -9.43 -19.76 -0.31
C LEU A 163 -8.87 -18.84 -1.40
N LEU A 164 -7.86 -19.31 -2.16
CA LEU A 164 -7.29 -18.58 -3.28
C LEU A 164 -8.08 -18.77 -4.58
N VAL A 165 -9.00 -19.75 -4.64
CA VAL A 165 -9.87 -20.00 -5.81
C VAL A 165 -11.03 -18.99 -5.79
N HIS A 166 -10.69 -17.73 -5.97
CA HIS A 166 -11.61 -16.60 -5.94
C HIS A 166 -11.18 -15.51 -6.91
N PHE A 167 -12.10 -14.71 -7.43
CA PHE A 167 -11.78 -13.62 -8.37
C PHE A 167 -10.79 -12.60 -7.79
N GLY A 168 -10.79 -12.40 -6.48
CA GLY A 168 -9.83 -11.55 -5.78
C GLY A 168 -8.37 -11.87 -6.11
N MET A 169 -8.05 -13.16 -6.39
CA MET A 169 -6.70 -13.59 -6.75
C MET A 169 -6.17 -12.93 -8.02
N PHE A 170 -7.04 -12.56 -8.97
CA PHE A 170 -6.62 -11.90 -10.22
C PHE A 170 -6.26 -10.43 -10.04
N VAL A 171 -6.81 -9.75 -9.04
CA VAL A 171 -6.72 -8.29 -8.94
C VAL A 171 -5.95 -7.81 -7.70
N HIS A 172 -6.17 -8.41 -6.51
CA HIS A 172 -5.55 -7.93 -5.28
C HIS A 172 -4.05 -8.20 -5.22
N PRO A 173 -3.53 -9.44 -5.33
CA PRO A 173 -2.10 -9.71 -5.20
C PRO A 173 -1.25 -8.93 -6.22
N PRO A 174 -1.63 -8.85 -7.52
CA PRO A 174 -0.90 -8.03 -8.48
C PRO A 174 -0.81 -6.55 -8.10
N MET A 175 -1.92 -5.95 -7.66
CA MET A 175 -1.93 -4.53 -7.26
C MET A 175 -1.16 -4.30 -5.97
N GLN A 176 -1.29 -5.21 -5.01
CA GLN A 176 -0.58 -5.11 -3.73
C GLN A 176 0.94 -5.24 -3.90
N MET A 177 1.39 -6.25 -4.66
CA MET A 177 2.81 -6.46 -4.95
C MET A 177 3.41 -5.30 -5.76
N ALA A 178 2.69 -4.83 -6.80
CA ALA A 178 3.11 -3.67 -7.59
C ALA A 178 3.15 -2.39 -6.73
N GLY A 179 2.19 -2.21 -5.83
CA GLY A 179 2.13 -1.09 -4.91
C GLY A 179 3.33 -1.06 -3.96
N LEU A 180 3.59 -2.17 -3.26
CA LEU A 180 4.70 -2.26 -2.31
C LEU A 180 6.06 -2.07 -2.98
N ILE A 181 6.32 -2.75 -4.10
CA ILE A 181 7.61 -2.60 -4.79
C ILE A 181 7.80 -1.20 -5.39
N SER A 182 6.74 -0.52 -5.79
CA SER A 182 6.83 0.83 -6.33
C SER A 182 7.28 1.89 -5.31
N VAL A 183 7.19 1.60 -3.99
CA VAL A 183 7.70 2.47 -2.91
C VAL A 183 9.22 2.68 -3.04
N CYS A 184 9.94 1.73 -3.64
CA CYS A 184 11.36 1.89 -3.92
C CYS A 184 11.66 3.06 -4.88
N ILE A 185 10.69 3.52 -5.69
CA ILE A 185 10.92 4.58 -6.69
C ILE A 185 11.17 5.94 -6.01
N PRO A 186 10.25 6.50 -5.19
CA PRO A 186 10.52 7.74 -4.47
C PRO A 186 11.74 7.62 -3.52
N PHE A 187 11.96 6.44 -2.92
CA PHE A 187 13.16 6.14 -2.14
C PHE A 187 14.43 6.30 -2.98
N SER A 188 14.52 5.60 -4.12
CA SER A 188 15.69 5.65 -5.02
C SER A 188 15.94 7.05 -5.56
N LEU A 189 14.89 7.84 -5.81
CA LEU A 189 15.00 9.25 -6.18
C LEU A 189 15.58 10.11 -5.05
N GLY A 190 15.14 9.89 -3.82
CA GLY A 190 15.67 10.57 -2.63
C GLY A 190 17.14 10.25 -2.38
N ILE A 191 17.53 8.96 -2.43
CA ILE A 191 18.92 8.54 -2.31
C ILE A 191 19.77 9.10 -3.46
N GLY A 192 19.28 9.02 -4.70
CA GLY A 192 19.97 9.59 -5.86
C GLY A 192 20.16 11.11 -5.76
N ALA A 193 19.19 11.83 -5.21
CA ALA A 193 19.29 13.25 -4.94
C ALA A 193 20.37 13.55 -3.88
N MET A 194 20.46 12.76 -2.81
CA MET A 194 21.51 12.89 -1.81
C MET A 194 22.90 12.62 -2.40
N LEU A 195 23.05 11.56 -3.19
CA LEU A 195 24.33 11.21 -3.83
C LEU A 195 24.79 12.27 -4.82
N ALA A 196 23.88 12.93 -5.54
CA ALA A 196 24.18 14.05 -6.43
C ALA A 196 24.57 15.35 -5.70
N GLY A 197 24.38 15.42 -4.39
CA GLY A 197 24.75 16.55 -3.55
C GLY A 197 23.96 17.82 -3.85
N LYS A 198 24.62 18.97 -3.98
CA LYS A 198 23.96 20.27 -4.20
C LYS A 198 23.02 20.29 -5.42
N TYR A 199 23.32 19.52 -6.45
CA TYR A 199 22.47 19.41 -7.64
C TYR A 199 21.17 18.63 -7.42
N GLY A 200 21.09 17.84 -6.34
CA GLY A 200 19.93 17.01 -6.03
C GLY A 200 18.84 17.69 -5.19
N ILE A 201 19.17 18.77 -4.46
CA ILE A 201 18.35 19.31 -3.35
C ILE A 201 16.88 19.52 -3.74
N ASP A 202 16.62 20.24 -4.82
CA ASP A 202 15.26 20.59 -5.24
C ASP A 202 14.91 20.02 -6.64
N THR A 203 15.85 19.39 -7.34
CA THR A 203 15.64 18.89 -8.71
C THR A 203 14.75 17.66 -8.76
N TRP A 204 14.74 16.83 -7.71
CA TRP A 204 13.96 15.59 -7.64
C TRP A 204 12.48 15.79 -7.28
N ILE A 205 12.10 16.98 -6.78
CA ILE A 205 10.78 17.24 -6.17
C ILE A 205 9.62 16.84 -7.09
N ASP A 206 9.63 17.28 -8.34
CA ASP A 206 8.51 17.05 -9.25
C ASP A 206 8.42 15.57 -9.67
N VAL A 207 9.56 14.95 -9.92
CA VAL A 207 9.63 13.53 -10.28
C VAL A 207 9.32 12.65 -9.07
N GLY A 208 9.88 12.98 -7.90
CA GLY A 208 9.62 12.27 -6.64
C GLY A 208 8.16 12.36 -6.23
N ARG A 209 7.54 13.55 -6.37
CA ARG A 209 6.11 13.72 -6.12
C ARG A 209 5.24 12.90 -7.08
N PHE A 210 5.57 12.91 -8.37
CA PHE A 210 4.81 12.16 -9.38
C PHE A 210 4.84 10.65 -9.07
N TRP A 211 6.03 10.09 -8.87
CA TRP A 211 6.17 8.67 -8.60
C TRP A 211 5.66 8.28 -7.20
N GLY A 212 5.87 9.13 -6.19
CA GLY A 212 5.28 8.92 -4.86
C GLY A 212 3.75 8.87 -4.88
N MET A 213 3.10 9.76 -5.65
CA MET A 213 1.65 9.70 -5.85
C MET A 213 1.20 8.44 -6.59
N LEU A 214 1.93 8.03 -7.63
CA LEU A 214 1.59 6.83 -8.39
C LEU A 214 1.73 5.57 -7.51
N SER A 215 2.83 5.44 -6.75
CA SER A 215 3.03 4.36 -5.78
C SER A 215 1.91 4.34 -4.73
N TRP A 216 1.55 5.50 -4.19
CA TRP A 216 0.46 5.65 -3.26
C TRP A 216 -0.89 5.20 -3.86
N CYS A 217 -1.19 5.59 -5.09
CA CYS A 217 -2.43 5.19 -5.78
C CYS A 217 -2.51 3.68 -5.98
N VAL A 218 -1.44 3.05 -6.48
CA VAL A 218 -1.40 1.60 -6.72
C VAL A 218 -1.54 0.83 -5.41
N LEU A 219 -0.82 1.26 -4.36
CA LEU A 219 -0.92 0.65 -3.03
C LEU A 219 -2.31 0.84 -2.40
N THR A 220 -2.96 2.00 -2.61
CA THR A 220 -4.35 2.24 -2.18
C THR A 220 -5.32 1.26 -2.85
N ILE A 221 -5.17 1.05 -4.17
CA ILE A 221 -6.00 0.08 -4.89
C ILE A 221 -5.77 -1.33 -4.34
N GLY A 222 -4.50 -1.70 -4.09
CA GLY A 222 -4.16 -2.99 -3.47
C GLY A 222 -4.83 -3.18 -2.12
N LEU A 223 -4.75 -2.19 -1.22
CA LEU A 223 -5.39 -2.22 0.11
C LEU A 223 -6.91 -2.36 0.03
N ILE A 224 -7.59 -1.57 -0.83
CA ILE A 224 -9.05 -1.62 -0.98
C ILE A 224 -9.50 -2.98 -1.55
N LEU A 225 -8.79 -3.50 -2.55
CA LEU A 225 -9.08 -4.81 -3.13
C LEU A 225 -8.84 -5.95 -2.12
N GLY A 226 -7.82 -5.82 -1.25
CA GLY A 226 -7.58 -6.76 -0.15
C GLY A 226 -8.69 -6.74 0.89
N SER A 227 -9.12 -5.54 1.29
CA SER A 227 -10.26 -5.38 2.21
C SER A 227 -11.55 -5.98 1.65
N TRP A 228 -11.82 -5.79 0.36
CA TRP A 228 -12.95 -6.43 -0.31
C TRP A 228 -12.83 -7.96 -0.34
N TRP A 229 -11.63 -8.49 -0.65
CA TRP A 229 -11.40 -9.92 -0.70
C TRP A 229 -11.51 -10.56 0.69
N ALA A 230 -10.91 -9.96 1.72
CA ALA A 230 -11.06 -10.40 3.10
C ALA A 230 -12.53 -10.50 3.52
N TYR A 231 -13.33 -9.47 3.21
CA TYR A 231 -14.76 -9.45 3.50
C TYR A 231 -15.55 -10.58 2.84
N THR A 232 -15.14 -11.02 1.64
CA THR A 232 -15.86 -12.05 0.88
C THR A 232 -15.43 -13.48 1.20
N ILE A 233 -14.19 -13.69 1.69
CA ILE A 233 -13.61 -15.04 1.83
C ILE A 233 -13.27 -15.40 3.27
N LEU A 234 -12.85 -14.42 4.09
CA LEU A 234 -12.36 -14.74 5.42
C LEU A 234 -13.50 -14.77 6.44
N GLY A 235 -13.46 -15.78 7.34
CA GLY A 235 -14.56 -16.08 8.27
C GLY A 235 -14.71 -15.11 9.45
N TRP A 236 -13.88 -14.07 9.57
CA TRP A 236 -13.99 -13.11 10.68
C TRP A 236 -15.10 -12.04 10.50
N GLY A 237 -15.83 -12.06 9.39
CA GLY A 237 -16.99 -11.20 9.18
C GLY A 237 -16.67 -9.71 8.94
N GLY A 238 -15.42 -9.35 8.60
CA GLY A 238 -15.00 -7.97 8.42
C GLY A 238 -14.07 -7.78 7.23
N TYR A 239 -13.90 -6.52 6.85
CA TYR A 239 -13.01 -6.11 5.75
C TYR A 239 -11.59 -5.75 6.22
N TRP A 240 -11.33 -5.69 7.55
CA TRP A 240 -10.05 -5.33 8.16
C TRP A 240 -9.94 -5.92 9.56
N ALA A 241 -8.90 -6.70 9.80
CA ALA A 241 -8.67 -7.40 11.06
C ALA A 241 -7.45 -6.90 11.84
N TRP A 242 -6.69 -5.94 11.32
CA TRP A 242 -5.36 -5.56 11.82
C TRP A 242 -4.37 -6.74 11.79
N ASP A 243 -4.53 -7.63 10.80
CA ASP A 243 -3.60 -8.72 10.58
C ASP A 243 -2.18 -8.17 10.29
N PRO A 244 -1.10 -8.84 10.71
CA PRO A 244 0.27 -8.37 10.49
C PRO A 244 0.61 -8.04 9.03
N VAL A 245 0.09 -8.78 8.06
CA VAL A 245 0.33 -8.50 6.63
C VAL A 245 -0.50 -7.28 6.16
N GLU A 246 -1.74 -7.12 6.63
CA GLU A 246 -2.53 -5.89 6.40
C GLU A 246 -1.81 -4.66 6.95
N ASN A 247 -1.35 -4.75 8.21
CA ASN A 247 -0.59 -3.71 8.89
C ASN A 247 0.70 -3.35 8.12
N SER A 248 1.40 -4.36 7.59
CA SER A 248 2.63 -4.18 6.84
C SER A 248 2.45 -3.39 5.54
N ALA A 249 1.27 -3.46 4.95
CA ALA A 249 0.91 -2.69 3.77
C ALA A 249 0.39 -1.28 4.13
N LEU A 250 -0.30 -1.14 5.25
CA LEU A 250 -0.83 0.14 5.74
C LEU A 250 0.29 1.10 6.16
N MET A 251 1.31 0.61 6.85
CA MET A 251 2.40 1.45 7.37
C MET A 251 3.14 2.25 6.27
N PRO A 252 3.65 1.66 5.18
CA PRO A 252 4.26 2.43 4.10
C PRO A 252 3.26 3.36 3.40
N TRP A 253 1.98 3.00 3.31
CA TRP A 253 0.93 3.87 2.77
C TRP A 253 0.74 5.14 3.61
N LEU A 254 0.74 5.04 4.95
CA LEU A 254 0.67 6.19 5.86
C LEU A 254 1.87 7.11 5.68
N VAL A 255 3.07 6.56 5.62
CA VAL A 255 4.30 7.36 5.46
C VAL A 255 4.40 7.99 4.06
N LEU A 256 3.96 7.29 3.00
CA LEU A 256 3.83 7.89 1.68
C LEU A 256 2.80 9.02 1.64
N THR A 257 1.70 8.89 2.39
CA THR A 257 0.71 9.97 2.53
C THR A 257 1.35 11.20 3.16
N ALA A 258 2.12 11.03 4.23
CA ALA A 258 2.92 12.11 4.82
C ALA A 258 3.89 12.74 3.79
N PHE A 259 4.62 11.92 3.04
CA PHE A 259 5.55 12.37 2.01
C PHE A 259 4.87 13.21 0.91
N ILE A 260 3.73 12.76 0.38
CA ILE A 260 2.99 13.47 -0.68
C ILE A 260 2.58 14.88 -0.21
N HIS A 261 2.18 15.03 1.04
CA HIS A 261 1.83 16.32 1.61
C HIS A 261 3.06 17.18 1.89
N SER A 262 4.12 16.60 2.44
CA SER A 262 5.35 17.29 2.81
C SER A 262 6.13 17.81 1.61
N ILE A 263 6.19 17.04 0.52
CA ILE A 263 6.93 17.46 -0.69
C ILE A 263 6.29 18.66 -1.39
N ILE A 264 4.98 18.90 -1.18
CA ILE A 264 4.30 20.11 -1.66
C ILE A 264 4.83 21.34 -0.92
N VAL A 265 5.12 21.22 0.37
CA VAL A 265 5.71 22.30 1.17
C VAL A 265 7.13 22.59 0.71
N GLN A 266 7.94 21.57 0.46
CA GLN A 266 9.27 21.76 -0.12
C GLN A 266 9.19 22.49 -1.47
N LYS A 267 8.30 22.07 -2.38
CA LYS A 267 8.12 22.71 -3.68
C LYS A 267 7.74 24.20 -3.59
N ARG A 268 6.85 24.55 -2.65
CA ARG A 268 6.30 25.90 -2.54
C ARG A 268 7.12 26.83 -1.66
N ARG A 269 7.77 26.27 -0.64
CA ARG A 269 8.39 27.02 0.45
C ARG A 269 9.88 26.75 0.64
N GLY A 270 10.43 25.71 0.00
CA GLY A 270 11.80 25.26 0.22
C GLY A 270 12.06 24.72 1.63
N MET A 271 10.99 24.33 2.36
CA MET A 271 11.04 23.78 3.70
C MET A 271 10.93 22.25 3.66
N PHE A 272 11.24 21.59 4.78
CA PHE A 272 11.07 20.13 4.98
C PHE A 272 11.95 19.24 4.09
N ARG A 273 13.06 19.75 3.57
CA ARG A 273 13.98 19.00 2.70
C ARG A 273 14.48 17.70 3.34
N MET A 274 15.03 17.78 4.56
CA MET A 274 15.49 16.60 5.31
C MET A 274 14.33 15.66 5.66
N TRP A 275 13.21 16.23 6.07
CA TRP A 275 12.02 15.48 6.44
C TRP A 275 11.51 14.60 5.28
N ASN A 276 11.47 15.13 4.07
CA ASN A 276 11.07 14.38 2.88
C ASN A 276 12.00 13.19 2.58
N ILE A 277 13.30 13.35 2.80
CA ILE A 277 14.27 12.25 2.66
C ILE A 277 14.02 11.18 3.72
N ILE A 278 13.81 11.58 4.99
CA ILE A 278 13.50 10.64 6.08
C ILE A 278 12.20 9.87 5.77
N LEU A 279 11.17 10.54 5.27
CA LEU A 279 9.89 9.91 4.95
C LEU A 279 10.03 8.85 3.84
N VAL A 280 10.80 9.10 2.78
CA VAL A 280 10.96 8.08 1.72
C VAL A 280 11.85 6.92 2.18
N ILE A 281 12.85 7.15 3.04
CA ILE A 281 13.63 6.08 3.67
C ILE A 281 12.72 5.23 4.55
N LEU A 282 11.95 5.86 5.43
CA LEU A 282 11.03 5.18 6.33
C LEU A 282 9.95 4.38 5.58
N ALA A 283 9.35 4.97 4.53
CA ALA A 283 8.35 4.29 3.72
C ALA A 283 8.90 3.02 3.06
N PHE A 284 10.11 3.08 2.50
CA PHE A 284 10.76 1.92 1.90
C PHE A 284 11.16 0.88 2.94
N THR A 285 11.72 1.28 4.07
CA THR A 285 12.05 0.36 5.19
C THR A 285 10.81 -0.40 5.68
N LEU A 286 9.65 0.28 5.81
CA LEU A 286 8.40 -0.36 6.21
C LEU A 286 7.83 -1.26 5.11
N ALA A 287 8.04 -0.97 3.83
CA ALA A 287 7.68 -1.86 2.73
C ALA A 287 8.53 -3.15 2.74
N GLU A 288 9.84 -3.04 3.00
CA GLU A 288 10.74 -4.20 3.16
C GLU A 288 10.39 -5.02 4.40
N LEU A 289 9.97 -4.37 5.49
CA LEU A 289 9.45 -5.08 6.67
C LEU A 289 8.22 -5.93 6.30
N GLY A 290 7.35 -5.43 5.43
CA GLY A 290 6.23 -6.19 4.90
C GLY A 290 6.68 -7.44 4.15
N MET A 291 7.76 -7.36 3.39
CA MET A 291 8.35 -8.52 2.73
C MET A 291 8.90 -9.54 3.75
N PHE A 292 9.54 -9.09 4.83
CA PHE A 292 9.97 -9.96 5.93
C PHE A 292 8.79 -10.69 6.58
N ILE A 293 7.74 -9.98 6.96
CA ILE A 293 6.56 -10.57 7.63
C ILE A 293 5.89 -11.59 6.71
N ASN A 294 5.69 -11.25 5.43
CA ASN A 294 4.96 -12.10 4.49
C ASN A 294 5.75 -13.33 4.03
N ARG A 295 7.09 -13.34 4.11
CA ARG A 295 7.96 -14.39 3.57
C ARG A 295 8.51 -15.38 4.62
N GLY A 296 7.81 -15.57 5.73
CA GLY A 296 8.18 -16.50 6.77
C GLY A 296 8.86 -15.84 7.97
N GLY A 297 8.54 -14.58 8.25
CA GLY A 297 8.88 -13.93 9.53
C GLY A 297 8.20 -14.63 10.71
N PRO A 298 8.67 -14.38 11.94
CA PRO A 298 8.15 -15.02 13.16
C PRO A 298 6.76 -14.48 13.57
N VAL A 299 6.16 -13.60 12.78
CA VAL A 299 4.84 -13.00 13.06
C VAL A 299 3.77 -13.83 12.36
N PRO A 300 2.90 -14.55 13.08
CA PRO A 300 1.84 -15.35 12.47
C PRO A 300 0.81 -14.45 11.79
N SER A 301 0.43 -14.83 10.57
CA SER A 301 -0.61 -14.16 9.79
C SER A 301 -1.34 -15.17 8.91
N VAL A 302 -2.62 -14.96 8.71
CA VAL A 302 -3.44 -15.75 7.77
C VAL A 302 -3.06 -15.51 6.31
N HIS A 303 -2.34 -14.44 6.02
CA HIS A 303 -1.86 -14.06 4.70
C HIS A 303 -0.40 -14.47 4.44
N SER A 304 0.32 -15.00 5.44
CA SER A 304 1.71 -15.38 5.25
C SER A 304 1.81 -16.67 4.44
N PHE A 305 2.80 -16.73 3.55
CA PHE A 305 3.18 -17.98 2.92
C PHE A 305 3.77 -18.94 3.96
N ALA A 306 3.88 -20.23 3.61
CA ALA A 306 4.46 -21.24 4.49
C ALA A 306 5.80 -20.78 5.10
N GLN A 307 6.09 -21.22 6.32
CA GLN A 307 7.34 -20.89 7.03
C GLN A 307 8.56 -21.15 6.14
N SER A 308 9.39 -20.14 5.97
CA SER A 308 10.58 -20.19 5.14
C SER A 308 11.70 -19.35 5.76
N THR A 309 12.95 -19.70 5.46
CA THR A 309 14.12 -18.92 5.89
C THR A 309 14.28 -17.61 5.10
N MET A 310 13.52 -17.43 4.02
CA MET A 310 13.57 -16.21 3.18
C MET A 310 13.30 -14.94 3.97
N GLY A 311 12.42 -14.97 4.96
CA GLY A 311 12.12 -13.81 5.79
C GLY A 311 13.37 -13.16 6.36
N TRP A 312 14.29 -13.95 6.91
CA TRP A 312 15.54 -13.44 7.49
C TRP A 312 16.47 -12.77 6.47
N VAL A 313 16.45 -13.22 5.22
CA VAL A 313 17.20 -12.59 4.12
C VAL A 313 16.60 -11.21 3.80
N PHE A 314 15.27 -11.09 3.77
CA PHE A 314 14.60 -9.79 3.62
C PHE A 314 14.85 -8.86 4.81
N LEU A 315 14.86 -9.38 6.05
CA LEU A 315 15.21 -8.59 7.23
C LEU A 315 16.65 -8.06 7.14
N SER A 316 17.59 -8.90 6.75
CA SER A 316 19.00 -8.51 6.59
C SER A 316 19.15 -7.43 5.51
N PHE A 317 18.43 -7.57 4.40
CA PHE A 317 18.42 -6.58 3.33
C PHE A 317 17.80 -5.24 3.79
N MET A 318 16.68 -5.30 4.50
CA MET A 318 16.04 -4.12 5.09
C MET A 318 17.00 -3.37 6.03
N VAL A 319 17.66 -4.08 6.95
CA VAL A 319 18.62 -3.47 7.88
C VAL A 319 19.80 -2.86 7.11
N CYS A 320 20.34 -3.57 6.13
CA CYS A 320 21.45 -3.07 5.31
C CYS A 320 21.04 -1.80 4.55
N THR A 321 19.91 -1.80 3.85
CA THR A 321 19.43 -0.64 3.09
C THR A 321 19.11 0.54 4.00
N MET A 322 18.51 0.31 5.17
CA MET A 322 18.25 1.34 6.17
C MET A 322 19.56 1.96 6.68
N VAL A 323 20.52 1.15 7.11
CA VAL A 323 21.81 1.64 7.63
C VAL A 323 22.56 2.42 6.57
N VAL A 324 22.68 1.90 5.35
CA VAL A 324 23.34 2.61 4.23
C VAL A 324 22.66 3.93 3.92
N SER A 325 21.32 3.94 3.90
CA SER A 325 20.52 5.15 3.65
C SER A 325 20.73 6.21 4.72
N LEU A 326 20.75 5.79 6.00
CA LEU A 326 21.02 6.69 7.13
C LEU A 326 22.46 7.21 7.11
N MET A 327 23.45 6.40 6.75
CA MET A 327 24.84 6.85 6.59
C MET A 327 24.94 7.92 5.49
N ILE A 328 24.30 7.70 4.33
CA ILE A 328 24.24 8.70 3.24
C ILE A 328 23.53 9.96 3.72
N PHE A 329 22.42 9.83 4.47
CA PHE A 329 21.67 10.95 5.03
C PHE A 329 22.54 11.79 5.98
N VAL A 330 23.20 11.16 6.96
CA VAL A 330 24.08 11.87 7.92
C VAL A 330 25.23 12.56 7.19
N TRP A 331 25.85 11.90 6.20
CA TRP A 331 26.90 12.49 5.38
C TRP A 331 26.43 13.75 4.64
N ARG A 332 25.15 13.77 4.17
CA ARG A 332 24.61 14.84 3.32
C ARG A 332 23.67 15.81 4.06
N VAL A 333 23.39 15.60 5.33
CA VAL A 333 22.37 16.36 6.08
C VAL A 333 22.54 17.87 6.00
N ARG A 334 23.79 18.36 6.06
CA ARG A 334 24.10 19.81 5.99
C ARG A 334 23.68 20.46 4.67
N ILE A 335 23.73 19.70 3.57
CA ILE A 335 23.36 20.17 2.23
C ILE A 335 21.85 20.32 2.11
N PHE A 336 21.09 19.45 2.80
CA PHE A 336 19.64 19.42 2.76
C PHE A 336 18.96 20.27 3.87
N SER A 337 19.76 21.04 4.64
CA SER A 337 19.19 21.98 5.61
C SER A 337 18.27 23.00 4.93
N SER A 338 17.21 23.39 5.61
CA SER A 338 16.27 24.40 5.13
C SER A 338 16.66 25.77 5.67
N ASP A 339 16.73 26.77 4.80
CA ASP A 339 17.00 28.16 5.20
C ASP A 339 15.76 28.88 5.73
N ARG A 340 14.59 28.22 5.70
CA ARG A 340 13.31 28.79 6.10
C ARG A 340 12.72 28.05 7.29
N ASN A 341 12.27 28.84 8.27
CA ASN A 341 11.58 28.35 9.46
C ASN A 341 10.06 28.59 9.38
N LEU A 342 9.32 27.95 10.26
CA LEU A 342 7.88 28.20 10.46
C LEU A 342 7.70 29.63 10.98
N GLU A 343 6.89 30.41 10.27
CA GLU A 343 6.61 31.81 10.61
C GLU A 343 5.45 31.93 11.64
N SER A 344 4.59 30.92 11.71
CA SER A 344 3.42 30.91 12.60
C SER A 344 2.97 29.46 12.87
N VAL A 345 2.39 29.23 14.04
CA VAL A 345 1.72 27.96 14.38
C VAL A 345 0.40 27.81 13.62
N ILE A 346 -0.30 28.93 13.39
CA ILE A 346 -1.56 28.92 12.61
C ILE A 346 -1.22 29.23 11.16
N CYS A 347 -0.86 28.20 10.41
CA CYS A 347 -0.61 28.27 8.98
C CYS A 347 -0.74 26.88 8.34
N ARG A 348 -0.77 26.83 7.02
CA ARG A 348 -0.88 25.57 6.27
C ARG A 348 0.34 24.69 6.45
N GLU A 349 1.54 25.27 6.53
CA GLU A 349 2.79 24.54 6.74
C GLU A 349 2.80 23.78 8.08
N SER A 350 2.32 24.42 9.14
CA SER A 350 2.20 23.80 10.47
C SER A 350 1.16 22.66 10.46
N ALA A 351 0.04 22.84 9.75
CA ALA A 351 -0.96 21.78 9.61
C ALA A 351 -0.38 20.56 8.87
N PHE A 352 0.41 20.76 7.81
CA PHE A 352 1.09 19.67 7.12
C PHE A 352 2.14 18.99 8.00
N LEU A 353 2.90 19.74 8.81
CA LEU A 353 3.86 19.16 9.74
C LEU A 353 3.16 18.32 10.82
N ALA A 354 2.11 18.86 11.44
CA ALA A 354 1.34 18.13 12.44
C ALA A 354 0.73 16.83 11.87
N GLN A 355 0.15 16.90 10.69
CA GLN A 355 -0.39 15.75 9.99
C GLN A 355 0.71 14.70 9.67
N ASN A 356 1.90 15.13 9.22
CA ASN A 356 3.00 14.22 8.94
C ASN A 356 3.47 13.50 10.21
N VAL A 357 3.57 14.20 11.33
CA VAL A 357 3.94 13.62 12.63
C VAL A 357 2.89 12.59 13.04
N LEU A 358 1.59 12.91 12.92
CA LEU A 358 0.51 11.97 13.25
C LEU A 358 0.55 10.72 12.38
N PHE A 359 0.77 10.83 11.06
CA PHE A 359 0.90 9.66 10.20
C PHE A 359 2.07 8.76 10.62
N VAL A 360 3.22 9.36 10.97
CA VAL A 360 4.38 8.61 11.46
C VAL A 360 4.06 7.96 12.80
N ILE A 361 3.38 8.64 13.72
CA ILE A 361 2.96 8.07 15.02
C ILE A 361 2.04 6.87 14.79
N VAL A 362 1.01 6.99 13.96
CA VAL A 362 0.11 5.86 13.63
C VAL A 362 0.89 4.69 13.03
N ALA A 363 1.82 4.96 12.11
CA ALA A 363 2.66 3.91 11.54
C ALA A 363 3.54 3.22 12.60
N MET A 364 4.12 3.99 13.55
CA MET A 364 4.96 3.43 14.62
C MET A 364 4.15 2.68 15.68
N VAL A 365 2.95 3.14 16.03
CA VAL A 365 2.02 2.41 16.90
C VAL A 365 1.61 1.10 16.25
N THR A 366 1.28 1.14 14.96
CA THR A 366 0.92 -0.06 14.20
C THR A 366 2.11 -1.04 14.13
N LEU A 367 3.32 -0.54 13.88
CA LEU A 367 4.56 -1.32 13.92
C LEU A 367 4.76 -2.00 15.26
N TRP A 368 4.63 -1.23 16.34
CA TRP A 368 4.80 -1.74 17.70
C TRP A 368 3.79 -2.84 18.02
N GLY A 369 2.49 -2.60 17.77
CA GLY A 369 1.45 -3.60 18.01
C GLY A 369 1.65 -4.88 17.17
N THR A 370 2.15 -4.74 15.94
CA THR A 370 2.42 -5.88 15.04
C THR A 370 3.62 -6.72 15.49
N LEU A 371 4.69 -6.09 15.99
CA LEU A 371 5.92 -6.79 16.41
C LEU A 371 5.93 -7.17 17.89
N TYR A 372 5.08 -6.56 18.72
CA TYR A 372 5.05 -6.81 20.17
C TYR A 372 4.90 -8.30 20.54
N PRO A 373 4.04 -9.11 19.86
CA PRO A 373 3.95 -10.54 20.14
C PRO A 373 5.29 -11.28 20.03
N VAL A 374 6.12 -10.92 19.03
CA VAL A 374 7.45 -11.51 18.84
C VAL A 374 8.38 -11.16 19.99
N PHE A 375 8.39 -9.90 20.43
CA PHE A 375 9.21 -9.46 21.57
C PHE A 375 8.77 -10.11 22.88
N ALA A 376 7.45 -10.25 23.09
CA ALA A 376 6.91 -10.90 24.30
C ALA A 376 7.29 -12.38 24.34
N ASN A 377 7.19 -13.09 23.22
CA ASN A 377 7.58 -14.49 23.12
C ASN A 377 9.08 -14.66 23.41
N VAL A 378 9.95 -13.87 22.78
CA VAL A 378 11.42 -13.95 23.00
C VAL A 378 11.82 -13.58 24.42
N ALA A 379 11.12 -12.63 25.05
CA ALA A 379 11.49 -12.13 26.39
C ALA A 379 10.93 -12.97 27.54
N SER A 380 9.78 -13.63 27.36
CA SER A 380 9.00 -14.22 28.47
C SER A 380 8.39 -15.58 28.15
N ASP A 381 8.65 -16.16 26.98
CA ASP A 381 8.00 -17.39 26.46
C ASP A 381 6.45 -17.34 26.54
N VAL A 382 5.88 -16.14 26.45
CA VAL A 382 4.44 -15.93 26.49
C VAL A 382 3.93 -15.71 25.09
N GLU A 383 3.05 -16.58 24.62
CA GLU A 383 2.32 -16.38 23.36
C GLU A 383 1.20 -15.37 23.58
N LEU A 384 1.44 -14.14 23.13
CA LEU A 384 0.46 -13.05 23.15
C LEU A 384 0.00 -12.75 21.72
N THR A 385 -1.26 -12.36 21.58
CA THR A 385 -1.80 -11.80 20.34
C THR A 385 -2.25 -10.38 20.59
N VAL A 386 -1.85 -9.45 19.72
CA VAL A 386 -2.32 -8.07 19.72
C VAL A 386 -3.36 -7.95 18.62
N GLY A 387 -4.63 -7.89 19.01
CA GLY A 387 -5.75 -7.88 18.08
C GLY A 387 -6.40 -6.50 17.90
N LYS A 388 -7.54 -6.51 17.18
CA LYS A 388 -8.35 -5.34 16.85
C LYS A 388 -8.59 -4.36 18.01
N PRO A 389 -8.91 -4.78 19.25
CA PRO A 389 -9.17 -3.83 20.34
C PRO A 389 -8.01 -2.88 20.66
N PHE A 390 -6.76 -3.35 20.60
CA PHE A 390 -5.61 -2.48 20.80
C PHE A 390 -5.50 -1.42 19.71
N PHE A 391 -5.58 -1.83 18.46
CA PHE A 391 -5.41 -0.91 17.33
C PHE A 391 -6.55 0.09 17.25
N ASP A 392 -7.79 -0.32 17.50
CA ASP A 392 -8.96 0.56 17.46
C ASP A 392 -8.89 1.62 18.55
N VAL A 393 -8.48 1.25 19.78
CA VAL A 393 -8.38 2.18 20.92
C VAL A 393 -7.22 3.18 20.73
N VAL A 394 -6.08 2.75 20.20
CA VAL A 394 -4.90 3.62 20.08
C VAL A 394 -4.88 4.38 18.75
N ASN A 395 -5.08 3.69 17.62
CA ASN A 395 -5.04 4.33 16.31
C ASN A 395 -6.32 5.12 15.99
N GLY A 396 -7.48 4.70 16.48
CA GLY A 396 -8.75 5.38 16.21
C GLY A 396 -8.73 6.87 16.49
N PRO A 397 -8.39 7.33 17.71
CA PRO A 397 -8.27 8.74 18.05
C PRO A 397 -7.21 9.48 17.21
N LEU A 398 -6.08 8.85 16.91
CA LEU A 398 -5.01 9.45 16.10
C LEU A 398 -5.46 9.66 14.65
N LEU A 399 -6.15 8.68 14.07
CA LEU A 399 -6.73 8.78 12.74
C LEU A 399 -7.82 9.85 12.69
N LEU A 400 -8.63 9.96 13.74
CA LEU A 400 -9.64 11.01 13.84
C LEU A 400 -9.01 12.41 13.89
N LEU A 401 -7.88 12.59 14.60
CA LEU A 401 -7.11 13.84 14.58
C LEU A 401 -6.59 14.16 13.17
N ILE A 402 -6.17 13.17 12.39
CA ILE A 402 -5.77 13.36 11.00
C ILE A 402 -6.96 13.85 10.15
N VAL A 403 -8.14 13.26 10.30
CA VAL A 403 -9.37 13.72 9.62
C VAL A 403 -9.75 15.13 10.05
N MET A 404 -9.55 15.48 11.33
CA MET A 404 -9.76 16.85 11.82
C MET A 404 -8.79 17.84 11.16
N LEU A 405 -7.51 17.49 11.04
CA LEU A 405 -6.53 18.31 10.31
C LEU A 405 -6.84 18.41 8.81
N MET A 406 -7.41 17.36 8.22
CA MET A 406 -7.88 17.36 6.83
C MET A 406 -9.01 18.37 6.62
N SER A 407 -9.83 18.64 7.66
CA SER A 407 -10.87 19.68 7.60
C SER A 407 -10.30 21.11 7.73
N VAL A 408 -9.24 21.29 8.49
CA VAL A 408 -8.66 22.62 8.80
C VAL A 408 -7.56 23.02 7.82
N GLY A 409 -6.62 22.14 7.54
CA GLY A 409 -5.41 22.42 6.76
C GLY A 409 -5.64 23.06 5.37
N PRO A 410 -6.58 22.56 4.56
CA PRO A 410 -6.82 23.08 3.21
C PRO A 410 -7.25 24.54 3.13
N VAL A 411 -7.92 25.06 4.15
CA VAL A 411 -8.44 26.43 4.17
C VAL A 411 -7.47 27.44 4.78
N LEU A 412 -6.50 26.96 5.57
CA LEU A 412 -5.50 27.86 6.16
C LEU A 412 -4.62 28.52 5.07
N PRO A 413 -4.27 29.80 5.22
CA PRO A 413 -3.31 30.45 4.34
C PRO A 413 -1.90 29.93 4.55
N TRP A 414 -1.04 30.15 3.55
CA TRP A 414 0.39 29.92 3.67
C TRP A 414 1.03 31.02 4.54
N ARG A 415 2.12 30.69 5.23
CA ARG A 415 2.93 31.53 6.12
C ARG A 415 2.28 31.86 7.44
N LYS A 416 1.20 32.63 7.45
CA LYS A 416 0.62 33.18 8.68
C LYS A 416 -0.89 33.38 8.53
N ALA A 417 -1.63 32.97 9.56
CA ALA A 417 -3.02 33.36 9.78
C ALA A 417 -3.19 33.85 11.20
N THR A 418 -4.17 34.74 11.41
CA THR A 418 -4.64 35.07 12.76
C THR A 418 -5.71 34.07 13.18
N ALA A 419 -5.88 33.89 14.50
CA ALA A 419 -6.95 33.03 15.03
C ALA A 419 -8.35 33.49 14.55
N SER A 420 -8.58 34.79 14.45
CA SER A 420 -9.82 35.35 13.89
C SER A 420 -10.05 34.99 12.44
N GLN A 421 -9.00 35.00 11.61
CA GLN A 421 -9.12 34.56 10.20
C GLN A 421 -9.43 33.06 10.11
N ALA A 422 -8.74 32.22 10.87
CA ALA A 422 -9.00 30.79 10.93
C ALA A 422 -10.44 30.50 11.37
N PHE A 423 -10.91 31.17 12.42
CA PHE A 423 -12.28 31.06 12.91
C PHE A 423 -13.31 31.42 11.85
N ARG A 424 -13.14 32.56 11.15
CA ARG A 424 -14.05 32.98 10.07
C ARG A 424 -14.11 32.00 8.89
N LEU A 425 -13.04 31.29 8.62
CA LEU A 425 -12.99 30.27 7.55
C LEU A 425 -13.72 28.99 7.93
N LEU A 426 -13.74 28.65 9.22
CA LEU A 426 -14.24 27.38 9.71
C LEU A 426 -15.64 27.44 10.32
N ILE A 427 -16.15 28.65 10.67
CA ILE A 427 -17.42 28.79 11.40
C ILE A 427 -18.62 28.21 10.63
N TYR A 428 -18.72 28.43 9.32
CA TYR A 428 -19.83 27.89 8.52
C TYR A 428 -19.79 26.36 8.39
N PRO A 429 -18.67 25.72 8.04
CA PRO A 429 -18.54 24.26 8.08
C PRO A 429 -18.83 23.68 9.46
N PHE A 430 -18.37 24.34 10.54
CA PHE A 430 -18.60 23.93 11.92
C PHE A 430 -20.10 23.92 12.25
N ILE A 431 -20.82 25.03 11.99
CA ILE A 431 -22.27 25.11 12.26
C ILE A 431 -23.03 24.09 11.41
N ALA A 432 -22.71 23.97 10.11
CA ALA A 432 -23.39 23.02 9.24
C ALA A 432 -23.19 21.55 9.69
N SER A 433 -21.97 21.18 10.08
CA SER A 433 -21.68 19.85 10.58
C SER A 433 -22.35 19.58 11.94
N LEU A 434 -22.43 20.59 12.80
CA LEU A 434 -23.12 20.49 14.09
C LEU A 434 -24.64 20.30 13.93
N ILE A 435 -25.27 21.02 13.02
CA ILE A 435 -26.70 20.84 12.71
C ILE A 435 -26.94 19.43 12.18
N LEU A 436 -26.12 18.96 11.25
CA LEU A 436 -26.29 17.62 10.67
C LEU A 436 -26.13 16.53 11.73
N ILE A 437 -25.12 16.63 12.61
CA ILE A 437 -24.92 15.61 13.64
C ILE A 437 -26.06 15.62 14.66
N MET A 438 -26.62 16.79 15.00
CA MET A 438 -27.82 16.87 15.85
C MET A 438 -29.00 16.13 15.23
N ILE A 439 -29.23 16.27 13.92
CA ILE A 439 -30.27 15.52 13.20
C ILE A 439 -29.99 14.02 13.30
N LEU A 440 -28.76 13.57 13.07
CA LEU A 440 -28.38 12.16 13.15
C LEU A 440 -28.54 11.57 14.55
N VAL A 441 -28.25 12.34 15.60
CA VAL A 441 -28.50 11.95 16.99
C VAL A 441 -30.01 11.75 17.24
N LEU A 442 -30.85 12.64 16.73
CA LEU A 442 -32.31 12.51 16.81
C LEU A 442 -32.82 11.29 16.02
N LEU A 443 -32.11 10.85 14.99
CA LEU A 443 -32.42 9.65 14.19
C LEU A 443 -31.85 8.35 14.79
N GLY A 444 -31.18 8.41 15.97
CA GLY A 444 -30.75 7.23 16.71
C GLY A 444 -29.24 6.97 16.72
N ILE A 445 -28.40 7.84 16.14
CA ILE A 445 -26.95 7.74 16.27
C ILE A 445 -26.53 8.37 17.60
N THR A 446 -26.39 7.54 18.66
CA THR A 446 -26.22 8.04 20.04
C THR A 446 -24.88 7.67 20.68
N GLN A 447 -24.12 6.75 20.10
CA GLN A 447 -22.82 6.37 20.65
C GLN A 447 -21.82 7.51 20.52
N LEU A 448 -21.32 8.04 21.65
CA LEU A 448 -20.47 9.24 21.70
C LEU A 448 -19.23 9.18 20.78
N PRO A 449 -18.43 8.11 20.73
CA PRO A 449 -17.30 8.04 19.81
C PRO A 449 -17.73 8.11 18.33
N ALA A 450 -18.83 7.46 17.98
CA ALA A 450 -19.39 7.51 16.61
C ALA A 450 -19.88 8.91 16.26
N VAL A 451 -20.58 9.58 17.17
CA VAL A 451 -21.04 10.98 17.01
C VAL A 451 -19.87 11.92 16.75
N ILE A 452 -18.79 11.84 17.55
CA ILE A 452 -17.58 12.66 17.38
C ILE A 452 -16.89 12.35 16.05
N GLY A 453 -16.76 11.07 15.70
CA GLY A 453 -16.13 10.61 14.47
C GLY A 453 -16.87 11.09 13.23
N ILE A 454 -18.18 10.88 13.17
CA ILE A 454 -19.04 11.30 12.05
C ILE A 454 -19.07 12.84 11.94
N TRP A 455 -19.17 13.55 13.07
CA TRP A 455 -19.07 15.01 13.09
C TRP A 455 -17.77 15.52 12.47
N THR A 456 -16.64 14.92 12.82
CA THR A 456 -15.33 15.30 12.28
C THR A 456 -15.25 15.05 10.78
N CYS A 457 -15.82 13.96 10.28
CA CYS A 457 -15.91 13.67 8.85
C CYS A 457 -16.78 14.71 8.11
N PHE A 458 -17.95 15.05 8.65
CA PHE A 458 -18.80 16.09 8.05
C PHE A 458 -18.17 17.47 8.09
N MET A 459 -17.41 17.78 9.13
CA MET A 459 -16.61 19.02 9.18
C MET A 459 -15.65 19.10 7.97
N ALA A 460 -14.98 18.00 7.61
CA ALA A 460 -14.13 17.95 6.42
C ALA A 460 -14.94 18.10 5.13
N VAL A 461 -16.06 17.37 5.00
CA VAL A 461 -16.96 17.45 3.82
C VAL A 461 -17.47 18.87 3.61
N PHE A 462 -17.97 19.54 4.64
CA PHE A 462 -18.49 20.90 4.51
C PHE A 462 -17.39 21.93 4.26
N THR A 463 -16.19 21.76 4.82
CA THR A 463 -15.04 22.62 4.53
C THR A 463 -14.64 22.52 3.04
N ILE A 464 -14.57 21.31 2.51
CA ILE A 464 -14.28 21.08 1.09
C ILE A 464 -15.39 21.66 0.21
N SER A 465 -16.65 21.40 0.55
CA SER A 465 -17.81 21.93 -0.18
C SER A 465 -17.81 23.45 -0.21
N GLN A 466 -17.49 24.11 0.91
CA GLN A 466 -17.35 25.56 0.98
C GLN A 466 -16.31 26.11 -0.03
N GLU A 467 -15.17 25.45 -0.16
CA GLU A 467 -14.12 25.85 -1.10
C GLU A 467 -14.55 25.65 -2.56
N TRP A 468 -15.30 24.58 -2.86
CA TRP A 468 -15.89 24.37 -4.18
C TRP A 468 -16.94 25.43 -4.51
N ILE A 469 -17.85 25.72 -3.58
CA ILE A 469 -18.90 26.73 -3.73
C ILE A 469 -18.27 28.11 -3.97
N LYS A 470 -17.29 28.52 -3.14
CA LYS A 470 -16.59 29.81 -3.32
C LYS A 470 -15.92 29.91 -4.69
N GLY A 471 -15.24 28.85 -5.11
CA GLY A 471 -14.57 28.81 -6.42
C GLY A 471 -15.55 28.88 -7.58
N SER A 472 -16.65 28.10 -7.53
CA SER A 472 -17.70 28.08 -8.55
C SER A 472 -18.42 29.42 -8.65
N PHE A 473 -18.76 30.04 -7.53
CA PHE A 473 -19.40 31.36 -7.48
C PHE A 473 -18.51 32.46 -8.04
N ALA A 474 -17.19 32.42 -7.74
CA ALA A 474 -16.24 33.37 -8.31
C ALA A 474 -16.14 33.30 -9.85
N ARG A 475 -16.31 32.11 -10.44
CA ARG A 475 -16.34 31.91 -11.89
C ARG A 475 -17.68 32.26 -12.49
N HIS A 476 -18.79 31.93 -11.80
CA HIS A 476 -20.12 32.29 -12.22
C HIS A 476 -20.28 33.82 -12.37
N ARG A 477 -19.71 34.58 -11.43
CA ARG A 477 -19.66 36.06 -11.53
C ARG A 477 -18.91 36.59 -12.77
N ARG A 478 -18.13 35.76 -13.43
CA ARG A 478 -17.43 36.08 -14.70
C ARG A 478 -18.20 35.61 -15.93
N GLY A 479 -19.47 35.20 -15.77
CA GLY A 479 -20.36 34.81 -16.88
C GLY A 479 -20.39 33.31 -17.19
N GLU A 480 -19.72 32.42 -16.40
CA GLU A 480 -19.80 30.98 -16.62
C GLU A 480 -21.03 30.38 -15.93
N SER A 481 -21.69 29.39 -16.56
CA SER A 481 -22.74 28.59 -15.88
C SER A 481 -22.15 27.73 -14.76
N TYR A 482 -22.92 27.43 -13.71
CA TYR A 482 -22.41 26.65 -12.56
C TYR A 482 -21.80 25.28 -12.94
N PRO A 483 -22.44 24.44 -13.80
CA PRO A 483 -21.81 23.16 -14.19
C PRO A 483 -20.46 23.36 -14.90
N VAL A 484 -20.37 24.33 -15.78
CA VAL A 484 -19.13 24.68 -16.48
C VAL A 484 -18.07 25.19 -15.50
N ALA A 485 -18.47 26.05 -14.55
CA ALA A 485 -17.57 26.55 -13.51
C ALA A 485 -16.96 25.44 -12.65
N ILE A 486 -17.77 24.46 -12.24
CA ILE A 486 -17.31 23.30 -11.44
C ILE A 486 -16.27 22.47 -12.21
N ILE A 487 -16.53 22.14 -13.48
CA ILE A 487 -15.60 21.37 -14.32
C ILE A 487 -14.30 22.16 -14.59
N LYS A 488 -14.43 23.43 -14.91
CA LYS A 488 -13.27 24.30 -15.20
C LYS A 488 -12.39 24.55 -13.96
N ILE A 489 -12.95 24.57 -12.74
CA ILE A 489 -12.17 24.66 -11.50
C ILE A 489 -11.23 23.46 -11.37
N LEU A 490 -11.71 22.24 -11.59
CA LEU A 490 -10.90 21.03 -11.59
C LEU A 490 -9.71 21.16 -12.55
N ASN A 491 -9.96 21.59 -13.78
CA ASN A 491 -8.92 21.74 -14.79
C ASN A 491 -7.94 22.88 -14.51
N SER A 492 -8.37 23.96 -13.84
CA SER A 492 -7.52 25.12 -13.54
C SER A 492 -6.55 24.88 -12.39
N ASN A 493 -6.91 24.03 -11.43
CA ASN A 493 -6.02 23.67 -10.30
C ASN A 493 -6.20 22.23 -9.86
N ARG A 494 -5.79 21.30 -10.74
CA ARG A 494 -5.90 19.84 -10.55
C ARG A 494 -5.31 19.36 -9.23
N THR A 495 -4.21 19.94 -8.79
CA THR A 495 -3.56 19.56 -7.53
C THR A 495 -4.44 19.84 -6.31
N ARG A 496 -5.13 20.98 -6.29
CA ARG A 496 -5.98 21.36 -5.16
C ARG A 496 -7.31 20.62 -5.19
N TYR A 497 -8.04 20.72 -6.29
CA TYR A 497 -9.39 20.15 -6.38
C TYR A 497 -9.38 18.63 -6.54
N GLY A 498 -8.36 18.05 -7.18
CA GLY A 498 -8.14 16.59 -7.17
C GLY A 498 -7.86 16.07 -5.75
N GLY A 499 -7.04 16.79 -4.97
CA GLY A 499 -6.86 16.47 -3.54
C GLY A 499 -8.15 16.52 -2.74
N TYR A 500 -9.04 17.47 -3.02
CA TYR A 500 -10.36 17.54 -2.37
C TYR A 500 -11.25 16.34 -2.68
N ILE A 501 -11.21 15.82 -3.92
CA ILE A 501 -11.95 14.59 -4.28
C ILE A 501 -11.42 13.40 -3.46
N VAL A 502 -10.10 13.25 -3.36
CA VAL A 502 -9.50 12.19 -2.54
C VAL A 502 -9.89 12.34 -1.07
N HIS A 503 -9.86 13.56 -0.53
CA HIS A 503 -10.28 13.82 0.86
C HIS A 503 -11.77 13.49 1.11
N LEU A 504 -12.66 13.76 0.13
CA LEU A 504 -14.06 13.33 0.22
C LEU A 504 -14.16 11.80 0.27
N GLY A 505 -13.39 11.08 -0.56
CA GLY A 505 -13.34 9.61 -0.53
C GLY A 505 -12.85 9.08 0.82
N ILE A 506 -11.81 9.69 1.41
CA ILE A 506 -11.32 9.34 2.76
C ILE A 506 -12.37 9.61 3.83
N ALA A 507 -13.09 10.74 3.75
CA ALA A 507 -14.16 11.04 4.70
C ALA A 507 -15.31 10.02 4.60
N MET A 508 -15.70 9.61 3.39
CA MET A 508 -16.71 8.56 3.18
C MET A 508 -16.24 7.21 3.74
N LEU A 509 -14.98 6.83 3.48
CA LEU A 509 -14.38 5.61 4.04
C LEU A 509 -14.38 5.65 5.58
N ALA A 510 -14.00 6.78 6.17
CA ALA A 510 -14.01 6.94 7.63
C ALA A 510 -15.43 6.84 8.21
N ILE A 511 -16.45 7.43 7.57
CA ILE A 511 -17.86 7.28 7.99
C ILE A 511 -18.27 5.80 7.94
N GLY A 512 -17.92 5.08 6.87
CA GLY A 512 -18.19 3.65 6.75
C GLY A 512 -17.51 2.82 7.85
N ALA A 513 -16.23 3.10 8.12
CA ALA A 513 -15.48 2.43 9.17
C ALA A 513 -16.07 2.69 10.57
N ILE A 514 -16.47 3.94 10.86
CA ILE A 514 -17.15 4.29 12.12
C ILE A 514 -18.50 3.55 12.21
N GLY A 515 -19.26 3.54 11.14
CA GLY A 515 -20.55 2.84 11.09
C GLY A 515 -20.42 1.35 11.42
N SER A 516 -19.51 0.64 10.74
CA SER A 516 -19.26 -0.78 10.98
C SER A 516 -18.63 -1.07 12.35
N SER A 517 -17.83 -0.16 12.91
CA SER A 517 -17.20 -0.38 14.23
C SER A 517 -18.16 -0.19 15.40
N PHE A 518 -19.16 0.67 15.27
CA PHE A 518 -20.03 1.04 16.40
C PHE A 518 -21.49 0.53 16.25
N TYR A 519 -21.89 0.13 15.05
CA TYR A 519 -23.28 -0.30 14.77
C TYR A 519 -23.34 -1.69 14.14
N ASP A 520 -22.23 -2.44 14.18
CA ASP A 520 -22.22 -3.85 13.85
C ASP A 520 -22.94 -4.67 14.94
N VAL A 521 -23.70 -5.68 14.51
CA VAL A 521 -24.39 -6.62 15.40
C VAL A 521 -23.90 -8.02 15.09
N GLN A 522 -23.06 -8.54 15.97
CA GLN A 522 -22.54 -9.90 15.89
C GLN A 522 -23.08 -10.73 17.06
N LYS A 523 -23.52 -11.95 16.76
CA LYS A 523 -23.92 -12.95 17.76
C LYS A 523 -23.40 -14.31 17.34
N ASP A 524 -22.87 -15.06 18.27
CA ASP A 524 -22.40 -16.42 18.07
C ASP A 524 -23.48 -17.41 18.54
N PHE A 525 -23.81 -18.38 17.70
CA PHE A 525 -24.77 -19.42 18.00
C PHE A 525 -24.19 -20.79 17.67
N VAL A 526 -24.62 -21.79 18.43
CA VAL A 526 -24.44 -23.20 18.09
C VAL A 526 -25.84 -23.75 17.79
N LEU A 527 -26.05 -24.14 16.53
CA LEU A 527 -27.37 -24.58 16.04
C LEU A 527 -27.30 -26.00 15.51
N THR A 528 -28.33 -26.77 15.80
CA THR A 528 -28.58 -28.06 15.13
C THR A 528 -29.62 -27.89 14.01
N PRO A 529 -29.65 -28.78 12.98
CA PRO A 529 -30.61 -28.69 11.90
C PRO A 529 -32.06 -28.58 12.42
N GLY A 530 -32.80 -27.58 11.97
CA GLY A 530 -34.15 -27.25 12.39
C GLY A 530 -34.28 -26.18 13.46
N GLU A 531 -33.16 -25.80 14.14
CA GLU A 531 -33.17 -24.72 15.13
C GLU A 531 -33.06 -23.34 14.48
N SER A 532 -33.58 -22.33 15.19
CA SER A 532 -33.56 -20.93 14.75
C SER A 532 -32.77 -20.05 15.71
N ALA A 533 -32.19 -18.98 15.20
CA ALA A 533 -31.52 -17.94 15.98
C ALA A 533 -31.94 -16.53 15.50
N ASP A 534 -32.12 -15.60 16.46
CA ASP A 534 -32.56 -14.24 16.19
C ASP A 534 -31.41 -13.25 16.22
N ILE A 535 -31.24 -12.49 15.13
CA ILE A 535 -30.33 -11.39 15.03
C ILE A 535 -31.08 -10.12 14.62
N GLY A 536 -31.29 -9.21 15.58
CA GLY A 536 -32.11 -8.02 15.37
C GLY A 536 -33.56 -8.38 15.00
N ASN A 537 -34.02 -7.98 13.81
CA ASN A 537 -35.36 -8.24 13.29
C ASN A 537 -35.39 -9.46 12.34
N TYR A 538 -34.35 -10.24 12.29
CA TYR A 538 -34.22 -11.41 11.42
C TYR A 538 -34.12 -12.67 12.25
N GLU A 539 -34.87 -13.70 11.84
CA GLU A 539 -34.79 -15.07 12.34
C GLU A 539 -34.06 -15.91 11.28
N PHE A 540 -33.02 -16.62 11.68
CA PHE A 540 -32.25 -17.54 10.84
C PHE A 540 -32.56 -18.96 11.27
N LYS A 541 -33.30 -19.71 10.47
CA LYS A 541 -33.56 -21.13 10.71
C LYS A 541 -32.54 -21.96 9.97
N TYR A 542 -31.73 -22.71 10.71
CA TYR A 542 -30.74 -23.61 10.14
C TYR A 542 -31.42 -24.85 9.57
N LEU A 543 -31.25 -25.12 8.28
CA LEU A 543 -31.89 -26.25 7.61
C LEU A 543 -31.00 -27.49 7.62
N ASN A 544 -29.83 -27.40 6.96
CA ASN A 544 -28.91 -28.52 6.82
C ASN A 544 -27.50 -28.03 6.41
N ILE A 545 -26.55 -28.97 6.38
CA ILE A 545 -25.25 -28.80 5.70
C ILE A 545 -25.33 -29.47 4.34
N LYS A 546 -25.02 -28.73 3.30
CA LYS A 546 -24.86 -29.27 1.95
C LYS A 546 -23.38 -29.39 1.63
N GLU A 547 -22.97 -30.57 1.23
CA GLU A 547 -21.61 -30.84 0.78
C GLU A 547 -21.60 -30.95 -0.75
N THR A 548 -20.70 -30.18 -1.38
CA THR A 548 -20.49 -30.19 -2.82
C THR A 548 -19.03 -30.51 -3.10
N ASN A 549 -18.77 -31.57 -3.83
CA ASN A 549 -17.42 -31.96 -4.24
C ASN A 549 -17.12 -31.39 -5.64
N PHE A 550 -16.11 -30.50 -5.73
CA PHE A 550 -15.64 -29.89 -6.96
C PHE A 550 -14.43 -30.63 -7.56
N GLY A 551 -13.98 -31.72 -6.92
CA GLY A 551 -12.79 -32.47 -7.34
C GLY A 551 -11.51 -31.90 -6.73
N ASP A 552 -11.26 -30.62 -6.85
CA ASP A 552 -10.11 -29.90 -6.25
C ASP A 552 -10.36 -29.49 -4.79
N ARG A 553 -11.64 -29.47 -4.36
CA ARG A 553 -12.05 -29.13 -2.99
C ARG A 553 -13.42 -29.70 -2.65
N ILE A 554 -13.67 -29.86 -1.38
CA ILE A 554 -14.99 -30.13 -0.81
C ILE A 554 -15.49 -28.84 -0.17
N GLU A 555 -16.65 -28.37 -0.61
CA GLU A 555 -17.31 -27.19 -0.07
C GLU A 555 -18.50 -27.63 0.81
N GLN A 556 -18.45 -27.27 2.09
CA GLN A 556 -19.55 -27.46 3.03
C GLN A 556 -20.25 -26.11 3.23
N SER A 557 -21.50 -26.02 2.82
CA SER A 557 -22.35 -24.84 2.99
C SER A 557 -23.50 -25.12 3.94
N ALA A 558 -23.68 -24.24 4.93
CA ALA A 558 -24.84 -24.25 5.80
C ALA A 558 -26.01 -23.53 5.11
N GLU A 559 -27.15 -24.22 4.96
CA GLU A 559 -28.36 -23.64 4.39
C GLU A 559 -29.23 -23.05 5.49
N PHE A 560 -29.62 -21.79 5.33
CA PHE A 560 -30.49 -21.08 6.25
C PHE A 560 -31.72 -20.55 5.51
N GLN A 561 -32.89 -20.68 6.15
CA GLN A 561 -34.09 -19.94 5.78
C GLN A 561 -34.16 -18.69 6.65
N VAL A 562 -34.33 -17.53 6.02
CA VAL A 562 -34.29 -16.24 6.71
C VAL A 562 -35.67 -15.60 6.70
N TYR A 563 -36.15 -15.25 7.87
CA TYR A 563 -37.42 -14.55 8.06
C TYR A 563 -37.16 -13.11 8.55
N LYS A 564 -37.97 -12.18 8.07
CA LYS A 564 -37.98 -10.80 8.58
C LYS A 564 -39.39 -10.48 9.10
N ASN A 565 -39.53 -10.22 10.39
CA ASN A 565 -40.82 -9.98 11.02
C ASN A 565 -41.84 -11.07 10.66
N GLN A 566 -41.46 -12.35 10.70
CA GLN A 566 -42.26 -13.53 10.34
C GLN A 566 -42.63 -13.65 8.85
N SER A 567 -42.09 -12.83 7.96
CA SER A 567 -42.25 -13.01 6.51
C SER A 567 -40.97 -13.64 5.92
N ASP A 568 -41.14 -14.63 5.04
CA ASP A 568 -40.04 -15.28 4.29
C ASP A 568 -39.35 -14.26 3.39
N LEU A 569 -38.01 -14.28 3.35
CA LEU A 569 -37.17 -13.36 2.55
C LEU A 569 -36.62 -14.09 1.33
#